data_e7b76909e66d792880f428dcf75f4d55
#
_entry.id   e7b76909e66d792880f428dcf75f4d55
#
_cell.length_a   1.000
_cell.length_b   1.000
_cell.length_c   1.000
_cell.angle_alpha   90.00
_cell.angle_beta   90.00
_cell.angle_gamma   90.00
#
_symmetry.space_group_name_H-M   'P 1'
#
loop_
_entity.id
_entity.type
_entity.pdbx_description
1 polymer ?
#
loop_
_entity_poly.entity_id
_entity_poly.type
_entity_poly.pdbx_seq_one_letter_code
_entity_poly.pdbx_strand_id
1 'polypeptide(L)'
;SQELLLVFAIAWGVALAALGEWAGFSKEAGAFLAGFSLASTPYREAMNARLTGIRDFLLLFFFIDLGAKLELSALGAEVVPAIVLSLFVLIGNPLIVMAIMGYMGYRRRTGFMAGLTVAQISEFSIVFVAMGITLGHVGVQALSLTTLVGLVTITASTYMILYAQPLYKRLAPWLRIFERRHPQREAGGEPAD
;
A
#
# COMPACT_ATOMS: atom_id res chain seq x y z
N SER A 1 11.43 22.42 -21.24
CA SER A 1 11.15 23.11 -19.96
C SER A 1 10.61 22.07 -18.96
N GLN A 2 10.81 22.29 -17.68
CA GLN A 2 10.35 21.39 -16.63
C GLN A 2 8.81 21.30 -16.56
N GLU A 3 8.12 22.35 -16.98
CA GLU A 3 6.64 22.40 -17.04
C GLU A 3 6.11 21.50 -18.16
N LEU A 4 6.77 21.49 -19.31
CA LEU A 4 6.43 20.59 -20.41
C LEU A 4 6.57 19.12 -20.00
N LEU A 5 7.56 18.80 -19.19
CA LEU A 5 7.78 17.45 -18.69
C LEU A 5 6.61 16.96 -17.82
N LEU A 6 6.11 17.84 -16.93
CA LEU A 6 4.97 17.54 -16.08
C LEU A 6 3.68 17.35 -16.91
N VAL A 7 3.41 18.28 -17.80
CA VAL A 7 2.23 18.22 -18.69
C VAL A 7 2.28 16.96 -19.56
N PHE A 8 3.46 16.64 -20.11
CA PHE A 8 3.65 15.43 -20.89
C PHE A 8 3.41 14.16 -20.05
N ALA A 9 3.95 14.08 -18.84
CA ALA A 9 3.77 12.91 -17.98
C ALA A 9 2.29 12.68 -17.63
N ILE A 10 1.56 13.75 -17.30
CA ILE A 10 0.12 13.68 -17.00
C ILE A 10 -0.66 13.29 -18.26
N ALA A 11 -0.40 13.93 -19.40
CA ALA A 11 -1.08 13.65 -20.66
C ALA A 11 -0.84 12.19 -21.11
N TRP A 12 0.39 11.70 -20.96
CA TRP A 12 0.75 10.31 -21.25
C TRP A 12 0.03 9.32 -20.33
N GLY A 13 -0.04 9.63 -19.02
CA GLY A 13 -0.80 8.84 -18.05
C GLY A 13 -2.28 8.73 -18.39
N VAL A 14 -2.91 9.87 -18.70
CA VAL A 14 -4.33 9.93 -19.09
C VAL A 14 -4.57 9.22 -20.42
N ALA A 15 -3.70 9.41 -21.41
CA ALA A 15 -3.83 8.78 -22.72
C ALA A 15 -3.77 7.24 -22.61
N LEU A 16 -2.79 6.69 -21.87
CA LEU A 16 -2.69 5.24 -21.69
C LEU A 16 -3.79 4.69 -20.80
N ALA A 17 -4.29 5.44 -19.81
CA ALA A 17 -5.46 5.05 -19.05
C ALA A 17 -6.70 4.92 -19.94
N ALA A 18 -6.94 5.90 -20.82
CA ALA A 18 -8.06 5.88 -21.77
C ALA A 18 -7.91 4.77 -22.82
N LEU A 19 -6.71 4.55 -23.34
CA LEU A 19 -6.42 3.45 -24.26
C LEU A 19 -6.58 2.08 -23.60
N GLY A 20 -6.17 1.95 -22.32
CA GLY A 20 -6.37 0.74 -21.52
C GLY A 20 -7.86 0.41 -21.39
N GLU A 21 -8.68 1.39 -21.03
CA GLU A 21 -10.13 1.24 -20.93
C GLU A 21 -10.76 0.86 -22.28
N TRP A 22 -10.38 1.53 -23.34
CA TRP A 22 -10.87 1.21 -24.68
C TRP A 22 -10.48 -0.21 -25.11
N ALA A 23 -9.30 -0.69 -24.72
CA ALA A 23 -8.82 -2.04 -25.02
C ALA A 23 -9.41 -3.12 -24.10
N GLY A 24 -10.31 -2.77 -23.18
CA GLY A 24 -10.94 -3.72 -22.23
C GLY A 24 -10.13 -3.98 -20.95
N PHE A 25 -9.07 -3.21 -20.70
CA PHE A 25 -8.33 -3.20 -19.44
C PHE A 25 -8.89 -2.13 -18.49
N SER A 26 -8.38 -2.08 -17.27
CA SER A 26 -8.73 -0.99 -16.35
C SER A 26 -7.92 0.28 -16.64
N LYS A 27 -8.48 1.45 -16.29
CA LYS A 27 -7.77 2.76 -16.37
C LYS A 27 -6.49 2.74 -15.55
N GLU A 28 -6.54 2.08 -14.40
CA GLU A 28 -5.42 1.95 -13.47
C GLU A 28 -4.27 1.16 -14.10
N ALA A 29 -4.57 0.07 -14.81
CA ALA A 29 -3.56 -0.71 -15.53
C ALA A 29 -2.89 0.13 -16.63
N GLY A 30 -3.69 0.91 -17.40
CA GLY A 30 -3.17 1.83 -18.41
C GLY A 30 -2.27 2.91 -17.80
N ALA A 31 -2.71 3.55 -16.73
CA ALA A 31 -1.93 4.56 -16.00
C ALA A 31 -0.65 4.00 -15.39
N PHE A 32 -0.70 2.78 -14.85
CA PHE A 32 0.49 2.07 -14.35
C PHE A 32 1.51 1.84 -15.47
N LEU A 33 1.08 1.36 -16.63
CA LEU A 33 1.95 1.15 -17.79
C LEU A 33 2.58 2.46 -18.28
N ALA A 34 1.83 3.58 -18.22
CA ALA A 34 2.39 4.89 -18.52
C ALA A 34 3.54 5.24 -17.56
N GLY A 35 3.34 5.10 -16.26
CA GLY A 35 4.37 5.32 -15.26
C GLY A 35 5.58 4.41 -15.44
N PHE A 36 5.35 3.12 -15.70
CA PHE A 36 6.40 2.14 -15.95
C PHE A 36 7.24 2.51 -17.18
N SER A 37 6.61 2.94 -18.28
CA SER A 37 7.32 3.36 -19.49
C SER A 37 8.19 4.60 -19.25
N LEU A 38 7.73 5.54 -18.42
CA LEU A 38 8.48 6.75 -18.06
C LEU A 38 9.60 6.50 -17.04
N ALA A 39 9.46 5.48 -16.21
CA ALA A 39 10.44 5.13 -15.17
C ALA A 39 11.81 4.74 -15.72
N SER A 40 11.87 4.25 -16.97
CA SER A 40 13.12 3.92 -17.67
C SER A 40 13.83 5.12 -18.32
N THR A 41 13.21 6.32 -18.27
CA THR A 41 13.76 7.52 -18.87
C THR A 41 14.72 8.26 -17.91
N PRO A 42 15.69 9.05 -18.44
CA PRO A 42 16.58 9.88 -17.62
C PRO A 42 15.83 10.93 -16.79
N TYR A 43 14.59 11.22 -17.14
CA TYR A 43 13.77 12.27 -16.51
C TYR A 43 12.93 11.77 -15.32
N ARG A 44 13.03 10.49 -14.96
CA ARG A 44 12.22 9.87 -13.90
C ARG A 44 12.25 10.63 -12.57
N GLU A 45 13.43 11.10 -12.16
CA GLU A 45 13.59 11.80 -10.87
C GLU A 45 12.92 13.16 -10.89
N ALA A 46 13.10 13.91 -11.99
CA ALA A 46 12.47 15.22 -12.17
C ALA A 46 10.93 15.12 -12.24
N MET A 47 10.41 14.08 -12.91
CA MET A 47 8.98 13.79 -12.96
C MET A 47 8.45 13.38 -11.59
N ASN A 48 9.13 12.45 -10.91
CA ASN A 48 8.72 11.96 -9.60
C ASN A 48 8.64 13.08 -8.56
N ALA A 49 9.66 13.96 -8.51
CA ALA A 49 9.67 15.09 -7.59
C ALA A 49 8.46 16.01 -7.76
N ARG A 50 7.94 16.18 -8.97
CA ARG A 50 6.79 17.03 -9.25
C ARG A 50 5.45 16.31 -9.10
N LEU A 51 5.38 15.06 -9.53
CA LEU A 51 4.16 14.27 -9.44
C LEU A 51 3.83 13.88 -8.00
N THR A 52 4.83 13.78 -7.12
CA THR A 52 4.61 13.43 -5.71
C THR A 52 3.66 14.41 -5.01
N GLY A 53 3.86 15.73 -5.17
CA GLY A 53 2.95 16.71 -4.56
C GLY A 53 1.53 16.64 -5.10
N ILE A 54 1.37 16.40 -6.40
CA ILE A 54 0.05 16.22 -7.02
C ILE A 54 -0.60 14.92 -6.53
N ARG A 55 0.15 13.83 -6.46
CA ARG A 55 -0.31 12.56 -5.91
C ARG A 55 -0.83 12.72 -4.49
N ASP A 56 -0.06 13.35 -3.62
CA ASP A 56 -0.40 13.51 -2.21
C ASP A 56 -1.65 14.38 -2.04
N PHE A 57 -1.78 15.43 -2.86
CA PHE A 57 -2.97 16.26 -2.91
C PHE A 57 -4.20 15.47 -3.37
N LEU A 58 -4.10 14.69 -4.45
CA LEU A 58 -5.21 13.87 -4.95
C LEU A 58 -5.58 12.75 -3.97
N LEU A 59 -4.61 12.15 -3.29
CA LEU A 59 -4.85 11.15 -2.25
C LEU A 59 -5.67 11.74 -1.08
N LEU A 60 -5.43 12.99 -0.70
CA LEU A 60 -6.23 13.65 0.33
C LEU A 60 -7.71 13.68 -0.05
N PHE A 61 -8.03 14.10 -1.27
CA PHE A 61 -9.42 14.10 -1.77
C PHE A 61 -10.01 12.69 -1.86
N PHE A 62 -9.22 11.72 -2.30
CA PHE A 62 -9.63 10.32 -2.33
C PHE A 62 -10.05 9.83 -0.94
N PHE A 63 -9.26 10.07 0.09
CA PHE A 63 -9.58 9.66 1.45
C PHE A 63 -10.77 10.43 2.05
N ILE A 64 -10.94 11.70 1.70
CA ILE A 64 -12.12 12.48 2.10
C ILE A 64 -13.39 11.89 1.47
N ASP A 65 -13.38 11.62 0.16
CA ASP A 65 -14.51 11.01 -0.56
C ASP A 65 -14.84 9.62 0.00
N LEU A 66 -13.81 8.84 0.28
CA LEU A 66 -13.95 7.52 0.88
C LEU A 66 -14.59 7.58 2.27
N GLY A 67 -14.13 8.50 3.13
CA GLY A 67 -14.71 8.71 4.45
C GLY A 67 -16.16 9.21 4.39
N ALA A 68 -16.48 10.08 3.43
CA ALA A 68 -17.82 10.60 3.23
C ALA A 68 -18.82 9.54 2.74
N LYS A 69 -18.34 8.52 2.06
CA LYS A 69 -19.16 7.38 1.57
C LYS A 69 -19.40 6.30 2.64
N LEU A 70 -18.75 6.40 3.80
CA LEU A 70 -19.00 5.48 4.90
C LEU A 70 -20.41 5.69 5.47
N GLU A 71 -21.27 4.71 5.29
CA GLU A 71 -22.58 4.68 5.93
C GLU A 71 -22.44 4.30 7.40
N LEU A 72 -22.41 5.29 8.28
CA LEU A 72 -22.31 5.09 9.74
C LEU A 72 -23.44 4.24 10.32
N SER A 73 -24.61 4.25 9.69
CA SER A 73 -25.78 3.45 10.08
C SER A 73 -25.59 1.94 9.83
N ALA A 74 -24.79 1.57 8.83
CA ALA A 74 -24.50 0.17 8.49
C ALA A 74 -23.32 -0.41 9.29
N LEU A 75 -22.60 0.40 10.05
CA LEU A 75 -21.39 -0.02 10.75
C LEU A 75 -21.62 -1.10 11.82
N GLY A 76 -22.82 -1.19 12.40
CA GLY A 76 -23.07 -2.11 13.52
C GLY A 76 -22.82 -3.59 13.17
N ALA A 77 -23.21 -4.03 11.99
CA ALA A 77 -23.02 -5.40 11.53
C ALA A 77 -21.58 -5.68 11.06
N GLU A 78 -20.87 -4.66 10.57
CA GLU A 78 -19.56 -4.79 9.95
C GLU A 78 -18.39 -4.57 10.94
N VAL A 79 -18.65 -4.11 12.15
CA VAL A 79 -17.62 -3.82 13.15
C VAL A 79 -16.80 -5.07 13.52
N VAL A 80 -17.46 -6.18 13.80
CA VAL A 80 -16.76 -7.41 14.20
C VAL A 80 -15.91 -7.98 13.06
N PRO A 81 -16.43 -8.15 11.83
CA PRO A 81 -15.63 -8.52 10.68
C PRO A 81 -14.46 -7.54 10.42
N ALA A 82 -14.70 -6.24 10.55
CA ALA A 82 -13.67 -5.22 10.35
C ALA A 82 -12.53 -5.33 11.37
N ILE A 83 -12.84 -5.56 12.64
CA ILE A 83 -11.81 -5.77 13.68
C ILE A 83 -10.99 -7.00 13.37
N VAL A 84 -11.63 -8.13 13.05
CA VAL A 84 -10.93 -9.39 12.75
C VAL A 84 -10.01 -9.23 11.54
N LEU A 85 -10.52 -8.66 10.45
CA LEU A 85 -9.73 -8.43 9.24
C LEU A 85 -8.62 -7.41 9.46
N SER A 86 -8.87 -6.33 10.21
CA SER A 86 -7.85 -5.34 10.53
C SER A 86 -6.72 -5.94 11.37
N LEU A 87 -7.03 -6.75 12.37
CA LEU A 87 -6.02 -7.46 13.15
C LEU A 87 -5.22 -8.45 12.29
N PHE A 88 -5.90 -9.17 11.40
CA PHE A 88 -5.22 -10.06 10.46
C PHE A 88 -4.25 -9.29 9.56
N VAL A 89 -4.66 -8.16 9.01
CA VAL A 89 -3.81 -7.33 8.13
C VAL A 89 -2.65 -6.71 8.91
N LEU A 90 -2.92 -6.10 10.08
CA LEU A 90 -1.90 -5.40 10.89
C LEU A 90 -0.84 -6.35 11.48
N ILE A 91 -1.18 -7.59 11.75
CA ILE A 91 -0.30 -8.57 12.37
C ILE A 91 0.13 -9.63 11.35
N GLY A 92 -0.80 -10.18 10.59
CA GLY A 92 -0.57 -11.28 9.66
C GLY A 92 0.37 -10.87 8.52
N ASN A 93 0.12 -9.74 7.86
CA ASN A 93 0.98 -9.30 6.76
C ASN A 93 2.43 -9.07 7.20
N PRO A 94 2.74 -8.34 8.29
CA PRO A 94 4.10 -8.25 8.82
C PRO A 94 4.74 -9.60 9.09
N LEU A 95 4.01 -10.52 9.73
CA LEU A 95 4.53 -11.84 10.03
C LEU A 95 4.84 -12.66 8.78
N ILE A 96 3.97 -12.61 7.77
CA ILE A 96 4.18 -13.28 6.48
C ILE A 96 5.43 -12.71 5.79
N VAL A 97 5.56 -11.38 5.72
CA VAL A 97 6.73 -10.73 5.12
C VAL A 97 8.01 -11.08 5.87
N MET A 98 7.98 -11.05 7.21
CA MET A 98 9.13 -11.45 8.03
C MET A 98 9.52 -12.91 7.80
N ALA A 99 8.55 -13.83 7.68
CA ALA A 99 8.81 -15.24 7.39
C ALA A 99 9.47 -15.40 6.01
N ILE A 100 8.96 -14.71 4.98
CA ILE A 100 9.52 -14.75 3.63
C ILE A 100 10.93 -14.16 3.62
N MET A 101 11.14 -12.98 4.22
CA MET A 101 12.44 -12.33 4.26
C MET A 101 13.47 -13.12 5.08
N GLY A 102 13.04 -13.70 6.20
CA GLY A 102 13.86 -14.60 6.99
C GLY A 102 14.28 -15.84 6.19
N TYR A 103 13.34 -16.43 5.43
CA TYR A 103 13.65 -17.55 4.51
C TYR A 103 14.66 -17.12 3.43
N MET A 104 14.54 -15.88 2.89
CA MET A 104 15.48 -15.31 1.91
C MET A 104 16.85 -14.95 2.49
N GLY A 105 17.05 -15.03 3.82
CA GLY A 105 18.32 -14.76 4.49
C GLY A 105 18.57 -13.31 4.88
N TYR A 106 17.51 -12.50 5.00
CA TYR A 106 17.59 -11.15 5.56
C TYR A 106 17.60 -11.17 7.09
N ARG A 107 18.15 -10.11 7.70
CA ARG A 107 18.11 -9.95 9.15
C ARG A 107 16.69 -9.63 9.63
N ARG A 108 16.37 -10.04 10.87
CA ARG A 108 15.06 -9.80 11.51
C ARG A 108 14.63 -8.33 11.52
N ARG A 109 15.58 -7.40 11.70
CA ARG A 109 15.29 -5.96 11.69
C ARG A 109 14.79 -5.50 10.34
N THR A 110 15.46 -5.87 9.26
CA THR A 110 15.06 -5.54 7.89
C THR A 110 13.72 -6.17 7.55
N GLY A 111 13.51 -7.45 7.91
CA GLY A 111 12.23 -8.12 7.75
C GLY A 111 11.09 -7.46 8.52
N PHE A 112 11.35 -7.02 9.75
CA PHE A 112 10.38 -6.31 10.56
C PHE A 112 10.02 -4.94 9.98
N MET A 113 11.02 -4.13 9.60
CA MET A 113 10.76 -2.82 8.99
C MET A 113 9.99 -2.95 7.67
N ALA A 114 10.37 -3.89 6.82
CA ALA A 114 9.64 -4.19 5.58
C ALA A 114 8.21 -4.68 5.87
N GLY A 115 8.04 -5.53 6.90
CA GLY A 115 6.72 -6.01 7.32
C GLY A 115 5.80 -4.87 7.76
N LEU A 116 6.30 -3.89 8.49
CA LEU A 116 5.50 -2.74 8.91
C LEU A 116 5.03 -1.88 7.73
N THR A 117 5.81 -1.76 6.66
CA THR A 117 5.41 -0.98 5.47
C THR A 117 4.25 -1.59 4.70
N VAL A 118 4.01 -2.90 4.86
CA VAL A 118 2.89 -3.62 4.23
C VAL A 118 1.79 -4.02 5.22
N ALA A 119 1.81 -3.47 6.44
CA ALA A 119 0.86 -3.75 7.50
C ALA A 119 -0.50 -3.04 7.31
N GLN A 120 -0.90 -2.78 6.08
CA GLN A 120 -2.16 -2.11 5.76
C GLN A 120 -2.71 -2.66 4.44
N ILE A 121 -4.01 -2.50 4.20
CA ILE A 121 -4.55 -2.76 2.88
C ILE A 121 -4.22 -1.58 1.95
N SER A 122 -4.10 -1.87 0.67
CA SER A 122 -3.89 -0.83 -0.35
C SER A 122 -5.22 -0.15 -0.68
N GLU A 123 -5.17 1.13 -1.01
CA GLU A 123 -6.29 1.88 -1.59
C GLU A 123 -6.84 1.22 -2.87
N PHE A 124 -5.99 0.54 -3.62
CA PHE A 124 -6.42 -0.24 -4.79
C PHE A 124 -7.37 -1.40 -4.43
N SER A 125 -7.31 -1.94 -3.22
CA SER A 125 -8.27 -2.94 -2.75
C SER A 125 -9.69 -2.39 -2.75
N ILE A 126 -9.86 -1.12 -2.39
CA ILE A 126 -11.16 -0.44 -2.35
C ILE A 126 -11.67 -0.19 -3.77
N VAL A 127 -10.78 0.27 -4.67
CA VAL A 127 -11.09 0.44 -6.10
C VAL A 127 -11.51 -0.90 -6.72
N PHE A 128 -10.81 -1.98 -6.40
CA PHE A 128 -11.10 -3.32 -6.89
C PHE A 128 -12.46 -3.83 -6.41
N VAL A 129 -12.79 -3.62 -5.13
CA VAL A 129 -14.12 -3.97 -4.59
C VAL A 129 -15.21 -3.14 -5.24
N ALA A 130 -15.01 -1.83 -5.42
CA ALA A 130 -15.97 -0.95 -6.09
C ALA A 130 -16.23 -1.40 -7.54
N MET A 131 -15.21 -1.83 -8.25
CA MET A 131 -15.34 -2.41 -9.59
C MET A 131 -16.14 -3.74 -9.54
N GLY A 132 -15.87 -4.60 -8.56
CA GLY A 132 -16.63 -5.84 -8.36
C GLY A 132 -18.12 -5.61 -8.11
N ILE A 133 -18.47 -4.52 -7.40
CA ILE A 133 -19.88 -4.11 -7.21
C ILE A 133 -20.49 -3.66 -8.53
N THR A 134 -19.78 -2.83 -9.31
CA THR A 134 -20.25 -2.37 -10.62
C THR A 134 -20.52 -3.52 -11.59
N LEU A 135 -19.73 -4.59 -11.50
CA LEU A 135 -19.89 -5.80 -12.29
C LEU A 135 -20.93 -6.79 -11.72
N GLY A 136 -21.52 -6.48 -10.56
CA GLY A 136 -22.53 -7.34 -9.91
C GLY A 136 -21.98 -8.61 -9.25
N HIS A 137 -20.65 -8.70 -9.04
CA HIS A 137 -20.01 -9.86 -8.42
C HIS A 137 -19.92 -9.77 -6.89
N VAL A 138 -20.00 -8.56 -6.35
CA VAL A 138 -19.81 -8.28 -4.92
C VAL A 138 -20.94 -7.37 -4.43
N GLY A 139 -21.43 -7.59 -3.23
CA GLY A 139 -22.45 -6.73 -2.59
C GLY A 139 -21.87 -5.42 -2.05
N VAL A 140 -22.73 -4.40 -1.92
CA VAL A 140 -22.35 -3.06 -1.44
C VAL A 140 -21.74 -3.11 -0.02
N GLN A 141 -22.14 -4.06 0.81
CA GLN A 141 -21.60 -4.27 2.17
C GLN A 141 -20.07 -4.49 2.16
N ALA A 142 -19.55 -5.15 1.12
CA ALA A 142 -18.12 -5.37 0.99
C ALA A 142 -17.32 -4.07 0.85
N LEU A 143 -17.89 -3.02 0.24
CA LEU A 143 -17.23 -1.72 0.12
C LEU A 143 -17.12 -1.06 1.50
N SER A 144 -18.19 -1.04 2.28
CA SER A 144 -18.19 -0.48 3.65
C SER A 144 -17.20 -1.21 4.53
N LEU A 145 -17.19 -2.55 4.51
CA LEU A 145 -16.25 -3.37 5.27
C LEU A 145 -14.80 -3.08 4.83
N THR A 146 -14.50 -3.11 3.54
CA THR A 146 -13.15 -2.87 3.02
C THR A 146 -12.67 -1.45 3.34
N THR A 147 -13.56 -0.45 3.24
CA THR A 147 -13.27 0.94 3.58
C THR A 147 -12.93 1.08 5.06
N LEU A 148 -13.72 0.45 5.94
CA LEU A 148 -13.48 0.49 7.39
C LEU A 148 -12.14 -0.18 7.76
N VAL A 149 -11.86 -1.36 7.18
CA VAL A 149 -10.56 -2.04 7.33
C VAL A 149 -9.42 -1.16 6.81
N GLY A 150 -9.60 -0.51 5.67
CA GLY A 150 -8.63 0.44 5.11
C GLY A 150 -8.33 1.58 6.05
N LEU A 151 -9.36 2.26 6.53
CA LEU A 151 -9.22 3.39 7.45
C LEU A 151 -8.47 2.98 8.74
N VAL A 152 -8.87 1.87 9.35
CA VAL A 152 -8.24 1.37 10.58
C VAL A 152 -6.79 0.96 10.31
N THR A 153 -6.54 0.16 9.28
CA THR A 153 -5.19 -0.38 9.02
C THR A 153 -4.21 0.69 8.54
N ILE A 154 -4.63 1.64 7.68
CA ILE A 154 -3.79 2.75 7.22
C ILE A 154 -3.42 3.65 8.42
N THR A 155 -4.40 4.00 9.25
CA THR A 155 -4.15 4.82 10.44
C THR A 155 -3.21 4.10 11.41
N ALA A 156 -3.52 2.87 11.78
CA ALA A 156 -2.73 2.10 12.75
C ALA A 156 -1.31 1.82 12.22
N SER A 157 -1.15 1.43 10.95
CA SER A 157 0.17 1.15 10.34
C SER A 157 1.04 2.39 10.30
N THR A 158 0.47 3.58 10.06
CA THR A 158 1.21 4.84 10.12
C THR A 158 1.86 5.03 11.48
N TYR A 159 1.11 4.82 12.57
CA TYR A 159 1.69 4.87 13.93
C TYR A 159 2.71 3.75 14.18
N MET A 160 2.46 2.53 13.66
CA MET A 160 3.42 1.44 13.78
C MET A 160 4.74 1.77 13.08
N ILE A 161 4.71 2.45 11.93
CA ILE A 161 5.90 2.90 11.22
C ILE A 161 6.60 4.04 11.98
N LEU A 162 5.87 5.03 12.46
CA LEU A 162 6.43 6.14 13.26
C LEU A 162 7.14 5.63 14.52
N TYR A 163 6.59 4.62 15.18
CA TYR A 163 7.14 4.00 16.38
C TYR A 163 7.88 2.68 16.09
N ALA A 164 8.35 2.47 14.87
CA ALA A 164 8.97 1.20 14.44
C ALA A 164 10.19 0.83 15.29
N GLN A 165 11.05 1.79 15.64
CA GLN A 165 12.25 1.54 16.44
C GLN A 165 11.94 1.07 17.88
N PRO A 166 11.13 1.78 18.66
CA PRO A 166 10.78 1.30 19.99
C PRO A 166 9.97 -0.01 19.94
N LEU A 167 9.12 -0.18 18.93
CA LEU A 167 8.35 -1.40 18.74
C LEU A 167 9.28 -2.59 18.45
N TYR A 168 10.27 -2.41 17.56
CA TYR A 168 11.29 -3.42 17.30
C TYR A 168 12.06 -3.80 18.55
N LYS A 169 12.53 -2.83 19.34
CA LYS A 169 13.29 -3.11 20.57
C LYS A 169 12.51 -3.98 21.56
N ARG A 170 11.19 -3.76 21.66
CA ARG A 170 10.31 -4.56 22.55
C ARG A 170 10.07 -5.96 22.01
N LEU A 171 9.89 -6.10 20.67
CA LEU A 171 9.56 -7.36 20.02
C LEU A 171 10.78 -8.18 19.62
N ALA A 172 11.98 -7.59 19.58
CA ALA A 172 13.22 -8.22 19.12
C ALA A 172 13.50 -9.63 19.68
N PRO A 173 13.23 -9.94 20.98
CA PRO A 173 13.42 -11.28 21.51
C PRO A 173 12.54 -12.34 20.81
N TRP A 174 11.29 -11.97 20.51
CA TRP A 174 10.31 -12.87 19.89
C TRP A 174 10.55 -13.04 18.39
N LEU A 175 11.11 -12.00 17.75
CA LEU A 175 11.37 -11.99 16.31
C LEU A 175 12.57 -12.85 15.90
N ARG A 176 13.36 -13.37 16.86
CA ARG A 176 14.50 -14.27 16.59
C ARG A 176 14.09 -15.53 15.85
N ILE A 177 12.84 -15.97 15.95
CA ILE A 177 12.32 -17.16 15.27
C ILE A 177 12.32 -17.00 13.74
N PHE A 178 12.26 -15.75 13.24
CA PHE A 178 12.25 -15.43 11.81
C PHE A 178 13.65 -15.20 11.22
N GLU A 179 14.72 -15.29 12.03
CA GLU A 179 16.08 -15.06 11.57
C GLU A 179 16.83 -16.37 11.37
N ARG A 180 17.45 -16.55 10.21
CA ARG A 180 18.36 -17.67 9.99
C ARG A 180 19.64 -17.49 10.81
N ARG A 181 20.26 -18.59 11.24
CA ARG A 181 21.53 -18.59 11.98
C ARG A 181 22.68 -17.87 11.25
N HIS A 182 22.62 -17.82 9.92
CA HIS A 182 23.61 -17.11 9.07
C HIS A 182 22.86 -16.29 8.02
N PRO A 183 22.62 -15.00 8.23
CA PRO A 183 22.03 -14.10 7.24
C PRO A 183 23.02 -13.91 6.08
N GLN A 184 22.66 -14.36 4.89
CA GLN A 184 23.55 -14.38 3.72
C GLN A 184 23.55 -13.08 2.92
N ARG A 185 22.50 -12.26 3.00
CA ARG A 185 22.33 -11.07 2.16
C ARG A 185 22.82 -9.75 2.77
N GLU A 186 23.10 -9.71 4.05
CA GLU A 186 23.58 -8.51 4.77
C GLU A 186 24.92 -8.73 5.45
N ALA A 187 25.74 -9.67 4.97
CA ALA A 187 27.04 -9.99 5.55
C ALA A 187 28.09 -8.87 5.43
N GLY A 188 27.80 -7.75 4.76
CA GLY A 188 28.72 -6.62 4.57
C GLY A 188 28.27 -5.29 5.18
N GLY A 189 27.15 -5.25 5.90
CA GLY A 189 26.67 -4.03 6.57
C GLY A 189 27.05 -4.02 8.04
N GLU A 190 27.62 -2.91 8.50
CA GLU A 190 27.90 -2.65 9.93
C GLU A 190 26.71 -3.00 10.81
N PRO A 191 26.93 -3.61 11.99
CA PRO A 191 25.87 -3.82 12.97
C PRO A 191 25.39 -2.43 13.42
N ALA A 192 24.20 -2.03 12.98
CA ALA A 192 23.54 -0.87 13.53
C ALA A 192 22.99 -1.26 14.90
N ASP A 193 23.68 -0.83 15.94
CA ASP A 193 23.26 -0.88 17.34
C ASP A 193 21.90 -0.18 17.59
#